data_4df4bf69617f8434655afaca053f2f8b
#
_entry.id   4df4bf69617f8434655afaca053f2f8b
#
_cell.length_a   1.000
_cell.length_b   1.000
_cell.length_c   1.000
_cell.angle_alpha   90.00
_cell.angle_beta   90.00
_cell.angle_gamma   90.00
#
_symmetry.space_group_name_H-M   'P 1'
#
loop_
_entity.id
_entity.type
_entity.pdbx_description
1 polymer ?
#
loop_
_entity_poly.entity_id
_entity_poly.type
_entity_poly.pdbx_seq_one_letter_code
_entity_poly.pdbx_strand_id
1 'polypeptide(L)'
;MWAKADSYAVFKYGINWFEAQDYCESLNEKEFAGYDDWRLCSTEEAKSMFSFTKSSVDKDGSEIHIDEVFEPDGGHNTWTYVEKPDYHQYAEKFSYITGNEFWEHKDNEYSHVRLVRDASEREEYEPEWRKDTKKFQR
;
A
#
# COMPACT_ATOMS: atom_id res chain seq x y z
N MET A 1 3.59 5.48 -6.84
CA MET A 1 4.77 4.98 -6.09
C MET A 1 4.31 4.32 -4.79
N TRP A 2 4.78 3.13 -4.56
CA TRP A 2 4.43 2.35 -3.38
C TRP A 2 5.58 2.29 -2.39
N ALA A 3 5.24 2.27 -1.10
CA ALA A 3 6.23 1.89 -0.08
C ALA A 3 6.50 0.39 -0.23
N LYS A 4 7.76 -0.03 -0.19
CA LYS A 4 8.12 -1.43 -0.42
C LYS A 4 7.73 -2.34 0.74
N ALA A 5 7.74 -1.82 1.95
CA ALA A 5 7.37 -2.56 3.15
C ALA A 5 6.02 -2.07 3.65
N ASP A 6 5.23 -2.98 4.20
CA ASP A 6 3.94 -2.63 4.78
C ASP A 6 4.07 -2.30 6.27
N SER A 7 2.93 -2.01 6.92
CA SER A 7 2.92 -1.67 8.34
C SER A 7 3.42 -2.80 9.23
N TYR A 8 3.23 -4.07 8.83
CA TYR A 8 3.71 -5.19 9.63
C TYR A 8 5.24 -5.20 9.73
N ALA A 9 5.92 -4.80 8.65
CA ALA A 9 7.38 -4.76 8.66
C ALA A 9 7.90 -3.80 9.73
N VAL A 10 7.13 -2.76 10.05
CA VAL A 10 7.50 -1.75 11.04
C VAL A 10 7.06 -2.15 12.44
N PHE A 11 5.78 -2.49 12.60
CA PHE A 11 5.20 -2.71 13.92
C PHE A 11 5.32 -4.14 14.43
N LYS A 12 5.41 -5.12 13.52
CA LYS A 12 5.42 -6.56 13.84
C LYS A 12 4.09 -7.03 14.44
N TYR A 13 3.02 -6.28 14.22
CA TYR A 13 1.65 -6.67 14.60
C TYR A 13 0.67 -5.96 13.67
N GLY A 14 -0.57 -6.44 13.67
CA GLY A 14 -1.63 -5.84 12.85
C GLY A 14 -2.12 -4.53 13.43
N ILE A 15 -2.71 -3.71 12.57
CA ILE A 15 -3.25 -2.40 12.98
C ILE A 15 -4.64 -2.23 12.38
N ASN A 16 -5.48 -1.44 13.08
CA ASN A 16 -6.81 -1.14 12.59
C ASN A 16 -6.77 0.04 11.60
N TRP A 17 -7.94 0.38 11.05
CA TRP A 17 -8.00 1.40 10.01
C TRP A 17 -7.58 2.78 10.52
N PHE A 18 -7.94 3.11 11.75
CA PHE A 18 -7.58 4.40 12.33
C PHE A 18 -6.08 4.48 12.57
N GLU A 19 -5.48 3.39 13.03
CA GLU A 19 -4.04 3.30 13.22
C GLU A 19 -3.31 3.37 11.88
N ALA A 20 -3.92 2.84 10.82
CA ALA A 20 -3.35 2.95 9.48
C ALA A 20 -3.27 4.41 9.04
N GLN A 21 -4.29 5.21 9.35
CA GLN A 21 -4.27 6.64 9.06
C GLN A 21 -3.17 7.35 9.85
N ASP A 22 -3.06 7.03 11.14
CA ASP A 22 -2.04 7.63 11.99
C ASP A 22 -0.63 7.28 11.51
N TYR A 23 -0.43 6.03 11.10
CA TYR A 23 0.84 5.59 10.55
C TYR A 23 1.19 6.38 9.30
N CYS A 24 0.20 6.55 8.41
CA CYS A 24 0.39 7.32 7.19
C CYS A 24 0.80 8.77 7.51
N GLU A 25 0.11 9.40 8.46
CA GLU A 25 0.44 10.77 8.86
C GLU A 25 1.84 10.86 9.43
N SER A 26 2.26 9.86 10.21
CA SER A 26 3.60 9.87 10.79
C SER A 26 4.68 9.79 9.73
N LEU A 27 4.45 9.03 8.65
CA LEU A 27 5.40 8.97 7.54
C LEU A 27 5.47 10.30 6.81
N ASN A 28 4.35 10.99 6.66
CA ASN A 28 4.33 12.29 6.01
C ASN A 28 5.07 13.34 6.85
N GLU A 29 4.91 13.30 8.17
CA GLU A 29 5.62 14.21 9.05
C GLU A 29 7.13 14.02 9.00
N LYS A 30 7.56 12.77 8.84
CA LYS A 30 8.98 12.44 8.73
C LYS A 30 9.51 12.60 7.32
N GLU A 31 8.64 12.89 6.36
CA GLU A 31 8.98 12.95 4.93
C GLU A 31 9.66 11.65 4.48
N PHE A 32 9.01 10.54 4.79
CA PHE A 32 9.54 9.22 4.47
C PHE A 32 9.92 9.12 2.98
N ALA A 33 11.11 8.63 2.71
CA ALA A 33 11.68 8.53 1.36
C ALA A 33 11.73 9.88 0.63
N GLY A 34 11.66 10.99 1.37
CA GLY A 34 11.72 12.33 0.81
C GLY A 34 10.38 12.91 0.40
N TYR A 35 9.27 12.28 0.80
CA TYR A 35 7.93 12.71 0.37
C TYR A 35 6.99 12.85 1.56
N ASP A 36 6.06 13.80 1.45
CA ASP A 36 5.09 14.08 2.52
C ASP A 36 3.64 13.92 2.06
N ASP A 37 3.41 13.14 1.00
CA ASP A 37 2.08 12.94 0.40
C ASP A 37 1.68 11.47 0.31
N TRP A 38 2.14 10.65 1.26
CA TRP A 38 1.74 9.25 1.36
C TRP A 38 0.26 9.15 1.76
N ARG A 39 -0.42 8.14 1.25
CA ARG A 39 -1.84 7.91 1.54
C ARG A 39 -2.16 6.42 1.49
N LEU A 40 -3.34 6.05 2.00
CA LEU A 40 -3.87 4.71 1.79
C LEU A 40 -4.19 4.56 0.30
N CYS A 41 -4.12 3.32 -0.19
CA CYS A 41 -4.38 3.05 -1.60
C CYS A 41 -5.87 2.98 -1.91
N SER A 42 -6.21 3.08 -3.18
CA SER A 42 -7.55 2.78 -3.67
C SER A 42 -7.65 1.27 -3.94
N THR A 43 -8.87 0.80 -4.18
CA THR A 43 -9.10 -0.61 -4.53
C THR A 43 -8.38 -0.96 -5.83
N GLU A 44 -8.49 -0.10 -6.84
CA GLU A 44 -7.83 -0.35 -8.12
C GLU A 44 -6.32 -0.40 -7.98
N GLU A 45 -5.76 0.47 -7.15
CA GLU A 45 -4.32 0.45 -6.91
C GLU A 45 -3.89 -0.84 -6.24
N ALA A 46 -4.65 -1.29 -5.24
CA ALA A 46 -4.35 -2.55 -4.58
C ALA A 46 -4.41 -3.71 -5.56
N LYS A 47 -5.45 -3.75 -6.40
CA LYS A 47 -5.61 -4.80 -7.41
C LYS A 47 -4.47 -4.81 -8.43
N SER A 48 -3.93 -3.66 -8.76
CA SER A 48 -2.90 -3.56 -9.80
C SER A 48 -1.63 -4.33 -9.44
N MET A 49 -1.41 -4.58 -8.16
CA MET A 49 -0.24 -5.31 -7.68
C MET A 49 -0.49 -6.81 -7.49
N PHE A 50 -1.74 -7.25 -7.72
CA PHE A 50 -2.11 -8.65 -7.57
C PHE A 50 -2.02 -9.39 -8.90
N SER A 51 -1.50 -10.63 -8.87
CA SER A 51 -1.56 -11.52 -10.04
C SER A 51 -1.33 -12.95 -9.57
N PHE A 52 -2.16 -13.89 -10.03
CA PHE A 52 -1.97 -15.30 -9.72
C PHE A 52 -0.66 -15.86 -10.27
N THR A 53 -0.02 -15.15 -11.19
CA THR A 53 1.28 -15.57 -11.71
C THR A 53 2.45 -15.12 -10.86
N LYS A 54 2.19 -14.31 -9.84
CA LYS A 54 3.22 -13.82 -8.91
C LYS A 54 3.10 -14.57 -7.60
N SER A 55 4.23 -14.75 -6.92
CA SER A 55 4.26 -15.49 -5.66
C SER A 55 5.26 -14.85 -4.72
N SER A 56 4.85 -14.66 -3.48
CA SER A 56 5.69 -14.22 -2.39
C SER A 56 5.14 -14.89 -1.13
N VAL A 57 5.73 -14.60 0.01
CA VAL A 57 5.25 -15.16 1.27
C VAL A 57 4.87 -14.03 2.22
N ASP A 58 3.84 -14.28 3.04
CA ASP A 58 3.43 -13.33 4.06
C ASP A 58 4.14 -13.63 5.38
N LYS A 59 3.76 -12.90 6.43
CA LYS A 59 4.38 -13.00 7.76
C LYS A 59 4.28 -14.39 8.38
N ASP A 60 3.33 -15.19 7.92
CA ASP A 60 3.08 -16.55 8.45
C ASP A 60 3.62 -17.63 7.53
N GLY A 61 4.33 -17.25 6.49
CA GLY A 61 4.87 -18.18 5.51
C GLY A 61 3.85 -18.67 4.48
N SER A 62 2.68 -18.05 4.43
CA SER A 62 1.64 -18.41 3.45
C SER A 62 1.91 -17.73 2.13
N GLU A 63 1.53 -18.40 1.04
CA GLU A 63 1.70 -17.84 -0.29
C GLU A 63 0.72 -16.69 -0.53
N ILE A 64 1.24 -15.58 -1.05
CA ILE A 64 0.42 -14.46 -1.50
C ILE A 64 0.83 -14.10 -2.92
N HIS A 65 -0.08 -13.47 -3.66
CA HIS A 65 0.07 -13.19 -5.07
C HIS A 65 0.25 -11.68 -5.29
N ILE A 66 1.39 -11.19 -4.83
CA ILE A 66 1.72 -9.78 -4.93
C ILE A 66 3.01 -9.61 -5.71
N ASP A 67 3.18 -8.44 -6.33
CA ASP A 67 4.39 -8.12 -7.08
C ASP A 67 5.62 -8.26 -6.19
N GLU A 68 6.67 -8.88 -6.73
CA GLU A 68 7.90 -9.15 -5.98
C GLU A 68 8.71 -7.90 -5.66
N VAL A 69 8.30 -6.73 -6.18
CA VAL A 69 8.92 -5.46 -5.80
C VAL A 69 8.70 -5.18 -4.31
N PHE A 70 7.65 -5.74 -3.73
CA PHE A 70 7.37 -5.58 -2.31
C PHE A 70 8.19 -6.56 -1.48
N GLU A 71 8.60 -6.11 -0.29
CA GLU A 71 9.35 -6.96 0.63
C GLU A 71 8.46 -8.11 1.12
N PRO A 72 9.02 -9.32 1.21
CA PRO A 72 8.25 -10.46 1.74
C PRO A 72 8.05 -10.34 3.25
N ASP A 73 7.29 -11.27 3.82
CA ASP A 73 7.06 -11.41 5.26
C ASP A 73 6.19 -10.30 5.84
N GLY A 74 5.43 -9.62 5.01
CA GLY A 74 4.43 -8.64 5.44
C GLY A 74 3.05 -9.28 5.58
N GLY A 75 2.02 -8.44 5.63
CA GLY A 75 0.64 -8.91 5.73
C GLY A 75 0.11 -9.41 4.40
N HIS A 76 -0.97 -10.19 4.48
CA HIS A 76 -1.61 -10.73 3.27
C HIS A 76 -2.75 -9.84 2.76
N ASN A 77 -2.99 -8.71 3.39
CA ASN A 77 -4.04 -7.78 2.99
C ASN A 77 -3.58 -6.35 3.19
N THR A 78 -4.34 -5.42 2.63
CA THR A 78 -4.13 -4.00 2.89
C THR A 78 -5.45 -3.27 3.04
N TRP A 79 -5.52 -2.36 4.02
CA TRP A 79 -6.59 -1.39 4.08
C TRP A 79 -6.52 -0.48 2.86
N THR A 80 -7.70 -0.06 2.37
CA THR A 80 -7.80 1.02 1.40
C THR A 80 -8.41 2.24 2.07
N TYR A 81 -8.48 3.38 1.37
CA TYR A 81 -9.14 4.56 1.93
C TYR A 81 -10.67 4.50 1.78
N VAL A 82 -11.20 3.48 1.14
CA VAL A 82 -12.62 3.41 0.80
C VAL A 82 -13.45 3.05 2.02
N GLU A 83 -14.41 3.90 2.36
CA GLU A 83 -15.34 3.67 3.46
C GLU A 83 -16.67 3.19 2.89
N LYS A 84 -17.33 2.31 3.63
CA LYS A 84 -18.60 1.76 3.14
C LYS A 84 -19.69 2.82 3.21
N PRO A 85 -20.40 3.08 2.10
CA PRO A 85 -21.51 4.05 2.10
C PRO A 85 -22.56 3.66 3.14
N ASP A 86 -23.00 4.64 3.94
CA ASP A 86 -24.03 4.49 4.95
C ASP A 86 -23.65 3.61 6.14
N TYR A 87 -22.42 3.06 6.16
CA TYR A 87 -21.96 2.21 7.26
C TYR A 87 -20.54 2.64 7.64
N HIS A 88 -20.43 3.76 8.34
CA HIS A 88 -19.16 4.42 8.61
C HIS A 88 -18.18 3.59 9.43
N GLN A 89 -18.65 2.54 10.11
CA GLN A 89 -17.77 1.68 10.89
C GLN A 89 -17.01 0.67 10.05
N TYR A 90 -17.29 0.59 8.73
CA TYR A 90 -16.62 -0.36 7.84
C TYR A 90 -15.76 0.36 6.80
N ALA A 91 -14.61 -0.24 6.49
CA ALA A 91 -13.76 0.21 5.41
C ALA A 91 -13.38 -1.01 4.56
N GLU A 92 -12.85 -0.75 3.37
CA GLU A 92 -12.52 -1.83 2.45
C GLU A 92 -11.09 -2.30 2.62
N LYS A 93 -10.89 -3.60 2.53
CA LYS A 93 -9.57 -4.23 2.48
C LYS A 93 -9.46 -5.05 1.20
N PHE A 94 -8.25 -5.25 0.75
CA PHE A 94 -7.94 -6.12 -0.39
C PHE A 94 -7.04 -7.27 0.07
N SER A 95 -7.37 -8.50 -0.34
CA SER A 95 -6.61 -9.68 0.03
C SER A 95 -5.69 -10.11 -1.11
N TYR A 96 -4.41 -10.26 -0.81
CA TYR A 96 -3.43 -10.80 -1.77
C TYR A 96 -3.39 -12.33 -1.77
N ILE A 97 -4.24 -12.97 -0.96
CA ILE A 97 -4.45 -14.41 -1.06
C ILE A 97 -5.51 -14.69 -2.11
N THR A 98 -6.66 -14.01 -2.04
CA THR A 98 -7.81 -14.31 -2.89
C THR A 98 -7.94 -13.42 -4.11
N GLY A 99 -7.33 -12.22 -4.07
CA GLY A 99 -7.50 -11.24 -5.14
C GLY A 99 -8.82 -10.51 -5.08
N ASN A 100 -9.49 -10.52 -3.94
CA ASN A 100 -10.79 -9.89 -3.78
C ASN A 100 -10.76 -8.82 -2.71
N GLU A 101 -11.61 -7.81 -2.88
CA GLU A 101 -11.85 -6.80 -1.87
C GLU A 101 -13.05 -7.22 -1.02
N PHE A 102 -13.09 -6.70 0.21
CA PHE A 102 -14.20 -6.98 1.11
C PHE A 102 -14.27 -5.89 2.18
N TRP A 103 -15.46 -5.76 2.79
CA TRP A 103 -15.66 -4.80 3.87
C TRP A 103 -15.24 -5.41 5.20
N GLU A 104 -14.56 -4.61 6.01
CA GLU A 104 -14.10 -5.04 7.32
C GLU A 104 -14.35 -3.94 8.33
N HIS A 105 -14.68 -4.30 9.57
CA HIS A 105 -14.87 -3.33 10.63
C HIS A 105 -13.56 -2.57 10.86
N LYS A 106 -13.67 -1.25 10.96
CA LYS A 106 -12.47 -0.39 11.10
C LYS A 106 -11.65 -0.69 12.35
N ASP A 107 -12.28 -1.28 13.38
CA ASP A 107 -11.60 -1.65 14.62
C ASP A 107 -10.78 -2.94 14.51
N ASN A 108 -10.86 -3.65 13.39
CA ASN A 108 -10.14 -4.91 13.22
C ASN A 108 -8.64 -4.68 13.27
N GLU A 109 -7.97 -5.24 14.28
CA GLU A 109 -6.54 -5.06 14.51
C GLU A 109 -5.69 -6.12 13.84
N TYR A 110 -6.29 -7.05 13.12
CA TYR A 110 -5.55 -8.11 12.42
C TYR A 110 -5.38 -7.76 10.95
N SER A 111 -5.13 -6.50 10.68
CA SER A 111 -5.05 -5.95 9.34
C SER A 111 -3.74 -5.19 9.17
N HIS A 112 -3.45 -4.84 7.92
CA HIS A 112 -2.18 -4.21 7.56
C HIS A 112 -2.45 -3.13 6.53
N VAL A 113 -1.46 -2.26 6.29
CA VAL A 113 -1.60 -1.24 5.26
C VAL A 113 -0.33 -1.13 4.44
N ARG A 114 -0.51 -1.00 3.13
CA ARG A 114 0.54 -0.69 2.17
C ARG A 114 0.26 0.70 1.64
N LEU A 115 1.18 1.61 1.84
CA LEU A 115 0.98 3.01 1.50
C LEU A 115 1.47 3.31 0.10
N VAL A 116 0.85 4.31 -0.51
CA VAL A 116 1.13 4.72 -1.88
C VAL A 116 1.15 6.25 -1.92
N ARG A 117 1.78 6.79 -2.91
CA ARG A 117 1.70 8.21 -3.22
C ARG A 117 1.55 8.38 -4.72
N ASP A 118 0.98 9.50 -5.12
CA ASP A 118 0.81 9.79 -6.54
C ASP A 118 2.17 10.05 -7.17
N ALA A 119 2.44 9.43 -8.33
CA ALA A 119 3.65 9.71 -9.05
C ALA A 119 3.57 11.10 -9.67
N SER A 120 4.61 11.90 -9.53
CA SER A 120 4.66 13.18 -10.20
C SER A 120 5.13 12.97 -11.64
N GLU A 121 4.86 13.95 -12.50
CA GLU A 121 5.32 13.87 -13.88
C GLU A 121 6.83 13.74 -13.97
N ARG A 122 7.57 14.38 -13.04
CA ARG A 122 9.03 14.27 -13.04
C ARG A 122 9.48 12.84 -12.75
N GLU A 123 8.74 12.12 -11.97
CA GLU A 123 9.10 10.75 -11.62
C GLU A 123 8.85 9.79 -12.77
N GLU A 124 7.86 10.11 -13.56
CA GLU A 124 7.48 9.26 -14.68
C GLU A 124 8.40 9.41 -15.86
N TYR A 125 9.03 10.56 -15.98
CA TYR A 125 9.87 10.83 -17.01
C TYR A 125 11.27 10.68 -16.70
N GLU A 126 11.80 10.92 -16.66
CA GLU A 126 12.98 11.06 -16.47
C GLU A 126 13.84 10.63 -17.11
N PRO A 127 13.57 11.60 -18.03
CA PRO A 127 14.03 11.65 -18.28
C PRO A 127 14.65 11.78 -18.82
N GLU A 128 14.96 12.05 -19.29
CA GLU A 128 15.02 12.49 -19.19
C GLU A 128 15.54 12.32 -19.50
N TRP A 129 15.78 12.50 -20.42
CA TRP A 129 15.77 12.62 -20.24
C TRP A 129 15.99 12.23 -20.35
N ARG A 130 15.90 12.50 -20.37
CA ARG A 130 15.54 12.35 -19.80
C ARG A 130 15.61 12.17 -19.83
N LYS A 131 15.50 12.55 -20.40
CA LYS A 131 15.19 12.85 -20.07
C LYS A 131 15.59 12.89 -20.14
N ASP A 132 16.05 13.45 -21.18
CA ASP A 132 15.98 13.88 -20.91
C ASP A 132 16.35 13.90 -20.85
N THR A 133 16.29 14.17 -21.36
CA THR A 133 16.27 14.44 -20.74
C THR A 133 16.54 14.35 -20.42
N LYS A 134 16.20 14.84 -20.74
CA LYS A 134 16.09 14.97 -20.02
C LYS A 134 16.23 14.74 -19.74
N LYS A 135 16.33 15.24 -20.26
CA LYS A 135 16.06 15.13 -19.67
C LYS A 135 16.11 14.92 -19.32
N PHE A 136 15.74 15.45 -19.88
CA PHE A 136 15.35 15.33 -19.30
C PHE A 136 15.41 15.33 -19.05
N GLN A 137 15.84 16.20 -18.82
CA GLN A 137 15.43 16.32 -18.07
C GLN A 137 15.48 16.51 -17.47
N ARG A 138 15.58 17.42 -17.50
CA ARG A 138 15.38 17.53 -16.67
C ARG A 138 15.58 17.71 -16.31
#